data_c932c9d0f354c1ada85998f9d01f2802
#
_entry.id   c932c9d0f354c1ada85998f9d01f2802
#
_cell.length_a   1.000
_cell.length_b   1.000
_cell.length_c   1.000
_cell.angle_alpha   90.00
_cell.angle_beta   90.00
_cell.angle_gamma   90.00
#
_symmetry.space_group_name_H-M   'P 1'
#
loop_
_entity.id
_entity.type
_entity.pdbx_description
1 polymer ?
#
loop_
_entity_poly.entity_id
_entity_poly.type
_entity_poly.pdbx_seq_one_letter_code
_entity_poly.pdbx_strand_id
1 'polypeptide(L)'
;MKKLFYLLISALFLTSCVVPRVVTQITPEAPEGHYEMGREYISLSNDSIVVELGYDGIHGEHLVFDFVVINKTPRVLTVNPSDFYYVVLDSAVADSSKFPPRMAVHPERILHHYDETLESKKGAKSMNSFLGFMEAGVGLLANTTAFIATDNPGYIVDVLFGTLGTAEMYVAQDKQISADISMVHSEKEIVNEEIFRLGQLPPGKVVSGYVYFPKHPDTYYYMFCFPVQDQLFQFVYNQRKVYQYY
;
A
#
# COMPACT_ATOMS: atom_id res chain seq x y z
N MET A 1 -39.06 4.50 39.06
CA MET A 1 -37.83 3.68 39.02
C MET A 1 -37.51 3.14 37.60
N LYS A 2 -38.45 2.49 36.89
CA LYS A 2 -38.20 1.93 35.55
C LYS A 2 -37.69 2.98 34.50
N LYS A 3 -38.27 4.20 34.49
CA LYS A 3 -37.87 5.25 33.56
C LYS A 3 -36.43 5.76 33.79
N LEU A 4 -36.00 5.80 35.05
CA LEU A 4 -34.62 6.22 35.39
C LEU A 4 -33.60 5.15 34.97
N PHE A 5 -33.96 3.88 35.04
CA PHE A 5 -33.11 2.75 34.60
C PHE A 5 -32.87 2.77 33.07
N TYR A 6 -33.88 3.08 32.24
CA TYR A 6 -33.73 3.22 30.80
C TYR A 6 -32.88 4.44 30.43
N LEU A 7 -32.97 5.53 31.17
CA LEU A 7 -32.15 6.74 30.96
C LEU A 7 -30.67 6.47 31.28
N LEU A 8 -30.39 5.67 32.32
CA LEU A 8 -29.03 5.27 32.68
C LEU A 8 -28.42 4.32 31.63
N ILE A 9 -29.21 3.35 31.12
CA ILE A 9 -28.78 2.45 30.05
C ILE A 9 -28.49 3.25 28.76
N SER A 10 -29.38 4.19 28.40
CA SER A 10 -29.19 5.05 27.23
C SER A 10 -27.91 5.90 27.33
N ALA A 11 -27.58 6.41 28.52
CA ALA A 11 -26.35 7.19 28.76
C ALA A 11 -25.08 6.34 28.62
N LEU A 12 -25.12 5.04 28.93
CA LEU A 12 -24.00 4.12 28.76
C LEU A 12 -23.65 3.84 27.28
N PHE A 13 -24.64 3.91 26.38
CA PHE A 13 -24.40 3.73 24.94
C PHE A 13 -23.84 4.98 24.25
N LEU A 14 -23.86 6.17 24.91
CA LEU A 14 -23.33 7.41 24.38
C LEU A 14 -21.81 7.59 24.60
N THR A 15 -21.17 6.71 25.39
CA THR A 15 -19.71 6.68 25.50
C THR A 15 -19.13 5.92 24.32
N SER A 16 -19.25 6.49 23.12
CA SER A 16 -18.47 6.05 21.96
C SER A 16 -16.98 6.30 22.28
N CYS A 17 -16.29 5.24 22.62
CA CYS A 17 -14.84 5.30 22.84
C CYS A 17 -14.20 5.55 21.47
N VAL A 18 -13.89 6.79 21.16
CA VAL A 18 -13.11 7.15 19.98
C VAL A 18 -11.70 6.59 20.21
N VAL A 19 -11.37 5.49 19.54
CA VAL A 19 -10.03 4.92 19.59
C VAL A 19 -9.15 5.74 18.65
N PRO A 20 -8.12 6.44 19.16
CA PRO A 20 -7.23 7.20 18.30
C PRO A 20 -6.48 6.26 17.36
N ARG A 21 -6.46 6.60 16.09
CA ARG A 21 -5.62 5.92 15.10
C ARG A 21 -4.23 6.55 15.12
N VAL A 22 -3.20 5.72 15.28
CA VAL A 22 -1.81 6.16 15.15
C VAL A 22 -1.46 6.22 13.66
N VAL A 23 -1.14 7.41 13.17
CA VAL A 23 -0.68 7.64 11.80
C VAL A 23 0.79 8.01 11.84
N THR A 24 1.59 7.40 11.00
CA THR A 24 2.98 7.78 10.79
C THR A 24 3.02 8.95 9.81
N GLN A 25 3.55 10.06 10.23
CA GLN A 25 3.80 11.23 9.41
C GLN A 25 5.29 11.36 9.13
N ILE A 26 5.64 11.60 7.88
CA ILE A 26 7.01 11.86 7.45
C ILE A 26 7.05 13.26 6.86
N THR A 27 7.92 14.10 7.40
CA THR A 27 8.05 15.48 6.99
C THR A 27 9.52 15.82 6.77
N PRO A 28 9.85 16.66 5.76
CA PRO A 28 11.21 17.11 5.56
C PRO A 28 11.71 18.00 6.70
N GLU A 29 13.01 17.95 6.98
CA GLU A 29 13.68 18.83 7.93
C GLU A 29 14.25 20.11 7.28
N ALA A 30 14.02 20.30 5.97
CA ALA A 30 14.47 21.49 5.27
C ALA A 30 13.49 22.66 5.46
N PRO A 31 13.98 23.90 5.64
CA PRO A 31 13.12 25.06 5.87
C PRO A 31 12.37 25.57 4.65
N GLU A 32 12.74 25.17 3.45
CA GLU A 32 12.23 25.71 2.18
C GLU A 32 11.80 24.60 1.24
N GLY A 33 10.57 24.10 1.46
CA GLY A 33 9.86 23.25 0.50
C GLY A 33 8.86 24.05 -0.34
N HIS A 34 8.53 23.58 -1.52
CA HIS A 34 7.38 24.05 -2.27
C HIS A 34 6.28 22.99 -2.26
N TYR A 35 5.03 23.45 -2.38
CA TYR A 35 3.88 22.55 -2.40
C TYR A 35 3.37 22.39 -3.83
N GLU A 36 3.29 21.15 -4.30
CA GLU A 36 2.67 20.81 -5.57
C GLU A 36 1.72 19.63 -5.37
N MET A 37 0.47 19.75 -5.87
CA MET A 37 -0.58 18.72 -5.75
C MET A 37 -0.79 18.16 -4.34
N GLY A 38 -0.60 19.02 -3.30
CA GLY A 38 -0.78 18.63 -1.90
C GLY A 38 0.42 17.94 -1.26
N ARG A 39 1.54 17.83 -1.97
CA ARG A 39 2.82 17.28 -1.47
C ARG A 39 3.83 18.38 -1.26
N GLU A 40 4.66 18.23 -0.25
CA GLU A 40 5.79 19.10 0.01
C GLU A 40 7.04 18.51 -0.67
N TYR A 41 7.63 19.28 -1.58
CA TYR A 41 8.88 18.92 -2.28
C TYR A 41 10.04 19.73 -1.72
N ILE A 42 11.14 19.05 -1.49
CA ILE A 42 12.44 19.68 -1.23
C ILE A 42 13.26 19.62 -2.49
N SER A 43 13.80 20.76 -2.88
CA SER A 43 14.68 20.89 -4.03
C SER A 43 16.11 21.12 -3.58
N LEU A 44 17.02 20.26 -4.02
CA LEU A 44 18.45 20.45 -3.88
C LEU A 44 19.05 20.68 -5.25
N SER A 45 19.83 21.73 -5.40
CA SER A 45 20.44 22.07 -6.67
C SER A 45 21.90 22.43 -6.52
N ASN A 46 22.65 22.08 -7.51
CA ASN A 46 23.93 22.71 -7.82
C ASN A 46 23.85 23.34 -9.23
N ASP A 47 24.96 23.87 -9.71
CA ASP A 47 25.02 24.57 -11.02
C ASP A 47 24.63 23.67 -12.21
N SER A 48 24.59 22.37 -12.01
CA SER A 48 24.50 21.36 -13.07
C SER A 48 23.32 20.42 -13.01
N ILE A 49 22.83 20.12 -11.79
CA ILE A 49 21.78 19.13 -11.55
C ILE A 49 20.83 19.68 -10.49
N VAL A 50 19.53 19.50 -10.72
CA VAL A 50 18.50 19.72 -9.68
C VAL A 50 17.87 18.37 -9.36
N VAL A 51 17.74 18.09 -8.08
CA VAL A 51 17.02 16.92 -7.56
C VAL A 51 15.93 17.39 -6.62
N GLU A 52 14.72 16.94 -6.85
CA GLU A 52 13.57 17.20 -5.99
C GLU A 52 13.02 15.91 -5.44
N LEU A 53 12.59 15.96 -4.18
CA LEU A 53 12.06 14.82 -3.48
C LEU A 53 10.79 15.20 -2.74
N GLY A 54 9.67 14.56 -3.07
CA GLY A 54 8.39 14.71 -2.42
C GLY A 54 7.95 13.40 -1.76
N TYR A 55 7.56 13.44 -0.49
CA TYR A 55 6.99 12.26 0.16
C TYR A 55 5.54 12.05 -0.27
N ASP A 56 5.24 10.87 -0.83
CA ASP A 56 3.89 10.51 -1.30
C ASP A 56 3.08 9.76 -0.25
N GLY A 57 3.71 8.87 0.51
CA GLY A 57 3.01 8.09 1.52
C GLY A 57 3.68 6.77 1.89
N ILE A 58 2.89 5.91 2.54
CA ILE A 58 3.29 4.54 2.87
C ILE A 58 2.40 3.58 2.06
N HIS A 59 3.02 2.77 1.22
CA HIS A 59 2.37 1.70 0.49
C HIS A 59 2.86 0.34 1.01
N GLY A 60 2.03 -0.34 1.77
CA GLY A 60 2.41 -1.57 2.46
C GLY A 60 3.58 -1.35 3.43
N GLU A 61 4.69 -2.04 3.18
CA GLU A 61 5.93 -1.93 3.96
C GLU A 61 6.95 -0.95 3.37
N HIS A 62 6.53 -0.10 2.42
CA HIS A 62 7.41 0.82 1.71
C HIS A 62 7.03 2.27 1.94
N LEU A 63 8.05 3.12 2.12
CA LEU A 63 7.96 4.56 1.98
C LEU A 63 8.05 4.89 0.49
N VAL A 64 7.15 5.71 -0.01
CA VAL A 64 7.09 6.12 -1.42
C VAL A 64 7.42 7.59 -1.54
N PHE A 65 8.34 7.88 -2.44
CA PHE A 65 8.75 9.23 -2.76
C PHE A 65 8.62 9.49 -4.26
N ASP A 66 8.11 10.65 -4.60
CA ASP A 66 8.21 11.18 -5.94
C ASP A 66 9.59 11.84 -6.09
N PHE A 67 10.38 11.30 -7.00
CA PHE A 67 11.75 11.71 -7.27
C PHE A 67 11.80 12.37 -8.64
N VAL A 68 12.33 13.59 -8.68
CA VAL A 68 12.50 14.36 -9.91
C VAL A 68 13.97 14.72 -10.06
N VAL A 69 14.51 14.55 -11.26
CA VAL A 69 15.87 15.01 -11.59
C VAL A 69 15.86 15.81 -12.88
N ILE A 70 16.55 16.96 -12.84
CA ILE A 70 16.70 17.89 -13.98
C ILE A 70 18.17 17.96 -14.34
N ASN A 71 18.48 17.63 -15.59
CA ASN A 71 19.83 17.71 -16.13
C ASN A 71 20.10 19.10 -16.72
N LYS A 72 20.86 19.94 -16.02
CA LYS A 72 21.35 21.22 -16.54
C LYS A 72 22.77 21.13 -17.14
N THR A 73 23.38 19.93 -17.13
CA THR A 73 24.71 19.71 -17.72
C THR A 73 24.62 19.65 -19.25
N PRO A 74 25.73 19.87 -19.95
CA PRO A 74 25.79 19.64 -21.39
C PRO A 74 25.96 18.15 -21.76
N ARG A 75 25.97 17.24 -20.80
CA ARG A 75 26.18 15.79 -20.98
C ARG A 75 24.94 14.98 -20.60
N VAL A 76 24.88 13.77 -21.14
CA VAL A 76 23.85 12.80 -20.70
C VAL A 76 24.19 12.32 -19.31
N LEU A 77 23.21 12.36 -18.38
CA LEU A 77 23.32 11.78 -17.05
C LEU A 77 22.74 10.36 -17.08
N THR A 78 23.38 9.45 -16.32
CA THR A 78 22.78 8.16 -15.99
C THR A 78 22.27 8.21 -14.54
N VAL A 79 21.00 7.90 -14.35
CA VAL A 79 20.37 7.86 -13.02
C VAL A 79 19.88 6.45 -12.78
N ASN A 80 20.42 5.81 -11.75
CA ASN A 80 20.11 4.41 -11.42
C ASN A 80 19.45 4.31 -10.05
N PRO A 81 18.16 3.97 -9.96
CA PRO A 81 17.47 3.84 -8.68
C PRO A 81 18.04 2.74 -7.77
N SER A 82 18.78 1.78 -8.32
CA SER A 82 19.43 0.74 -7.51
C SER A 82 20.59 1.27 -6.66
N ASP A 83 21.09 2.46 -6.95
CA ASP A 83 22.15 3.12 -6.18
C ASP A 83 21.59 4.02 -5.07
N PHE A 84 20.26 4.22 -5.04
CA PHE A 84 19.60 5.03 -4.04
C PHE A 84 19.51 4.27 -2.72
N TYR A 85 19.72 4.97 -1.62
CA TYR A 85 19.65 4.38 -0.29
C TYR A 85 19.23 5.41 0.75
N TYR A 86 18.88 4.92 1.92
CA TYR A 86 18.79 5.77 3.09
C TYR A 86 19.60 5.22 4.26
N VAL A 87 19.93 6.11 5.18
CA VAL A 87 20.48 5.79 6.49
C VAL A 87 19.56 6.31 7.59
N VAL A 88 19.53 5.59 8.69
CA VAL A 88 18.78 6.00 9.89
C VAL A 88 19.68 6.85 10.77
N LEU A 89 19.20 8.01 11.18
CA LEU A 89 19.93 8.92 12.04
C LEU A 89 19.33 8.97 13.45
N ASP A 90 20.16 9.19 14.47
CA ASP A 90 19.72 9.41 15.84
C ASP A 90 19.11 10.82 16.04
N SER A 91 19.52 11.80 15.21
CA SER A 91 19.01 13.17 15.18
C SER A 91 19.17 13.76 13.79
N ALA A 92 18.50 14.88 13.53
CA ALA A 92 18.57 15.57 12.23
C ALA A 92 19.99 16.09 11.88
N VAL A 93 20.85 16.26 12.88
CA VAL A 93 22.24 16.77 12.73
C VAL A 93 23.29 15.67 12.89
N ALA A 94 22.89 14.39 12.94
CA ALA A 94 23.82 13.28 13.05
C ALA A 94 24.55 13.05 11.72
N ASP A 95 25.87 12.93 11.78
CA ASP A 95 26.70 12.70 10.59
C ASP A 95 26.80 11.22 10.22
N SER A 96 26.37 10.30 11.10
CA SER A 96 26.51 8.86 10.89
C SER A 96 25.32 8.09 11.43
N SER A 97 25.03 6.98 10.76
CA SER A 97 24.01 6.02 11.18
C SER A 97 24.65 4.88 11.98
N LYS A 98 23.94 4.39 12.98
CA LYS A 98 24.28 3.13 13.69
C LYS A 98 23.90 1.89 12.89
N PHE A 99 23.06 2.05 11.87
CA PHE A 99 22.55 0.96 11.05
C PHE A 99 23.17 1.00 9.66
N PRO A 100 23.34 -0.16 9.01
CA PRO A 100 23.80 -0.19 7.63
C PRO A 100 22.80 0.53 6.71
N PRO A 101 23.28 1.14 5.61
CA PRO A 101 22.41 1.74 4.60
C PRO A 101 21.38 0.74 4.08
N ARG A 102 20.17 1.22 3.83
CA ARG A 102 19.10 0.43 3.21
C ARG A 102 18.84 0.94 1.80
N MET A 103 19.02 0.06 0.83
CA MET A 103 18.84 0.39 -0.58
C MET A 103 17.37 0.60 -0.91
N ALA A 104 17.10 1.42 -1.91
CA ALA A 104 15.80 1.49 -2.56
C ALA A 104 15.41 0.11 -3.11
N VAL A 105 14.12 -0.14 -3.15
CA VAL A 105 13.60 -1.39 -3.71
C VAL A 105 13.70 -1.31 -5.23
N HIS A 106 14.28 -2.36 -5.83
CA HIS A 106 14.39 -2.42 -7.29
C HIS A 106 12.98 -2.37 -7.92
N PRO A 107 12.75 -1.55 -8.97
CA PRO A 107 11.45 -1.40 -9.62
C PRO A 107 10.75 -2.72 -9.96
N GLU A 108 11.49 -3.66 -10.54
CA GLU A 108 10.92 -4.96 -10.95
C GLU A 108 10.48 -5.82 -9.75
N ARG A 109 11.06 -5.62 -8.54
CA ARG A 109 10.59 -6.32 -7.34
C ARG A 109 9.24 -5.81 -6.87
N ILE A 110 8.98 -4.50 -7.02
CA ILE A 110 7.68 -3.93 -6.71
C ILE A 110 6.63 -4.51 -7.65
N LEU A 111 6.90 -4.56 -8.95
CA LEU A 111 5.98 -5.13 -9.94
C LEU A 111 5.76 -6.63 -9.73
N HIS A 112 6.81 -7.38 -9.40
CA HIS A 112 6.72 -8.81 -9.11
C HIS A 112 5.83 -9.08 -7.88
N HIS A 113 5.88 -8.23 -6.86
CA HIS A 113 4.99 -8.34 -5.69
C HIS A 113 3.50 -8.22 -6.07
N TYR A 114 3.17 -7.32 -7.01
CA TYR A 114 1.81 -7.24 -7.56
C TYR A 114 1.43 -8.51 -8.33
N ASP A 115 2.36 -9.11 -9.09
CA ASP A 115 2.10 -10.37 -9.79
C ASP A 115 1.82 -11.52 -8.83
N GLU A 116 2.62 -11.67 -7.78
CA GLU A 116 2.40 -12.68 -6.73
C GLU A 116 1.04 -12.48 -6.04
N THR A 117 0.67 -11.24 -5.77
CA THR A 117 -0.62 -10.90 -5.17
C THR A 117 -1.78 -11.27 -6.11
N LEU A 118 -1.67 -10.96 -7.39
CA LEU A 118 -2.66 -11.33 -8.41
C LEU A 118 -2.81 -12.86 -8.56
N GLU A 119 -1.70 -13.58 -8.60
CA GLU A 119 -1.68 -15.05 -8.67
C GLU A 119 -2.37 -15.66 -7.43
N SER A 120 -2.05 -15.18 -6.24
CA SER A 120 -2.67 -15.61 -4.98
C SER A 120 -4.19 -15.37 -4.98
N LYS A 121 -4.64 -14.18 -5.40
CA LYS A 121 -6.08 -13.85 -5.48
C LYS A 121 -6.80 -14.67 -6.55
N LYS A 122 -6.18 -14.94 -7.71
CA LYS A 122 -6.72 -15.83 -8.74
C LYS A 122 -6.86 -17.26 -8.23
N GLY A 123 -5.86 -17.75 -7.49
CA GLY A 123 -5.92 -19.07 -6.84
C GLY A 123 -7.08 -19.15 -5.82
N ALA A 124 -7.25 -18.13 -4.98
CA ALA A 124 -8.35 -18.04 -4.02
C ALA A 124 -9.73 -18.03 -4.73
N LYS A 125 -9.85 -17.28 -5.84
CA LYS A 125 -11.07 -17.25 -6.65
C LYS A 125 -11.40 -18.63 -7.22
N SER A 126 -10.42 -19.32 -7.78
CA SER A 126 -10.61 -20.68 -8.35
C SER A 126 -11.05 -21.68 -7.27
N MET A 127 -10.44 -21.62 -6.09
CA MET A 127 -10.80 -22.46 -4.95
C MET A 127 -12.22 -22.18 -4.46
N ASN A 128 -12.59 -20.89 -4.35
CA ASN A 128 -13.92 -20.47 -3.90
C ASN A 128 -15.00 -20.96 -4.88
N SER A 129 -14.79 -20.80 -6.17
CA SER A 129 -15.72 -21.31 -7.21
C SER A 129 -15.84 -22.84 -7.18
N PHE A 130 -14.73 -23.56 -6.95
CA PHE A 130 -14.74 -25.01 -6.80
C PHE A 130 -15.51 -25.48 -5.56
N LEU A 131 -15.29 -24.84 -4.42
CA LEU A 131 -16.00 -25.13 -3.16
C LEU A 131 -17.50 -24.86 -3.29
N GLY A 132 -17.89 -23.76 -3.91
CA GLY A 132 -19.30 -23.44 -4.17
C GLY A 132 -19.98 -24.50 -5.06
N PHE A 133 -19.28 -24.97 -6.09
CA PHE A 133 -19.78 -26.04 -6.96
C PHE A 133 -19.91 -27.37 -6.21
N MET A 134 -18.93 -27.76 -5.40
CA MET A 134 -18.94 -28.99 -4.62
C MET A 134 -20.06 -28.98 -3.59
N GLU A 135 -20.25 -27.88 -2.88
CA GLU A 135 -21.28 -27.75 -1.86
C GLU A 135 -22.68 -27.81 -2.47
N ALA A 136 -22.92 -27.12 -3.58
CA ALA A 136 -24.16 -27.22 -4.32
C ALA A 136 -24.42 -28.65 -4.84
N GLY A 137 -23.39 -29.33 -5.36
CA GLY A 137 -23.48 -30.70 -5.86
C GLY A 137 -23.77 -31.72 -4.77
N VAL A 138 -23.07 -31.64 -3.64
CA VAL A 138 -23.28 -32.52 -2.48
C VAL A 138 -24.66 -32.28 -1.84
N GLY A 139 -25.08 -31.02 -1.73
CA GLY A 139 -26.42 -30.68 -1.23
C GLY A 139 -27.53 -31.28 -2.08
N LEU A 140 -27.41 -31.24 -3.40
CA LEU A 140 -28.39 -31.82 -4.33
C LEU A 140 -28.46 -33.36 -4.23
N LEU A 141 -27.32 -34.04 -4.12
CA LEU A 141 -27.26 -35.49 -3.96
C LEU A 141 -27.79 -35.94 -2.57
N ALA A 142 -27.41 -35.26 -1.48
CA ALA A 142 -27.90 -35.57 -0.14
C ALA A 142 -29.42 -35.40 -0.06
N ASN A 143 -29.97 -34.36 -0.69
CA ASN A 143 -31.40 -34.08 -0.71
C ASN A 143 -32.22 -35.14 -1.45
N THR A 144 -31.72 -35.58 -2.62
CA THR A 144 -32.40 -36.65 -3.36
C THR A 144 -32.43 -37.95 -2.60
N THR A 145 -31.35 -38.25 -1.87
CA THR A 145 -31.27 -39.47 -1.06
C THR A 145 -32.15 -39.38 0.18
N ALA A 146 -32.19 -38.23 0.86
CA ALA A 146 -33.03 -38.00 2.05
C ALA A 146 -34.53 -37.98 1.69
N PHE A 147 -34.91 -37.43 0.53
CA PHE A 147 -36.30 -37.45 0.04
C PHE A 147 -36.76 -38.89 -0.22
N ILE A 148 -35.95 -39.72 -0.86
CA ILE A 148 -36.26 -41.14 -1.14
C ILE A 148 -36.38 -41.91 0.19
N ALA A 149 -35.59 -41.56 1.21
CA ALA A 149 -35.59 -42.28 2.47
C ALA A 149 -36.72 -41.87 3.47
N THR A 150 -37.19 -40.62 3.42
CA THR A 150 -38.11 -40.08 4.43
C THR A 150 -39.54 -39.82 3.92
N ASP A 151 -39.73 -39.75 2.60
CA ASP A 151 -41.00 -39.39 1.94
C ASP A 151 -41.62 -38.07 2.51
N ASN A 152 -40.77 -37.17 2.97
CA ASN A 152 -41.16 -35.93 3.59
C ASN A 152 -40.83 -34.70 2.70
N PRO A 153 -41.83 -34.07 2.04
CA PRO A 153 -41.60 -32.94 1.15
C PRO A 153 -41.07 -31.68 1.90
N GLY A 154 -41.27 -31.55 3.19
CA GLY A 154 -40.74 -30.45 4.00
C GLY A 154 -39.22 -30.44 4.09
N TYR A 155 -38.60 -31.62 4.02
CA TYR A 155 -37.14 -31.75 4.09
C TYR A 155 -36.45 -31.13 2.84
N ILE A 156 -37.10 -31.19 1.70
CA ILE A 156 -36.59 -30.58 0.44
C ILE A 156 -36.55 -29.06 0.54
N VAL A 157 -37.55 -28.46 1.19
CA VAL A 157 -37.66 -27.01 1.30
C VAL A 157 -36.58 -26.44 2.19
N ASP A 158 -36.34 -27.04 3.36
CA ASP A 158 -35.34 -26.57 4.34
C ASP A 158 -33.89 -26.67 3.79
N VAL A 159 -33.62 -27.74 3.06
CA VAL A 159 -32.26 -27.94 2.50
C VAL A 159 -32.05 -27.14 1.23
N LEU A 160 -33.08 -26.93 0.40
CA LEU A 160 -33.01 -25.99 -0.75
C LEU A 160 -32.73 -24.57 -0.28
N PHE A 161 -33.40 -24.09 0.77
CA PHE A 161 -33.12 -22.76 1.32
C PHE A 161 -31.74 -22.67 1.95
N GLY A 162 -31.27 -23.72 2.62
CA GLY A 162 -29.90 -23.79 3.16
C GLY A 162 -28.83 -23.74 2.07
N THR A 163 -28.99 -24.52 1.00
CA THR A 163 -28.02 -24.54 -0.15
C THR A 163 -28.08 -23.28 -0.99
N LEU A 164 -29.24 -22.64 -1.14
CA LEU A 164 -29.34 -21.35 -1.81
C LEU A 164 -28.62 -20.23 -1.05
N GLY A 165 -28.73 -20.20 0.29
CA GLY A 165 -28.05 -19.23 1.13
C GLY A 165 -26.52 -19.34 1.04
N THR A 166 -25.97 -20.56 1.04
CA THR A 166 -24.52 -20.77 0.88
C THR A 166 -24.05 -20.44 -0.53
N ALA A 167 -24.81 -20.78 -1.57
CA ALA A 167 -24.48 -20.41 -2.94
C ALA A 167 -24.44 -18.89 -3.16
N GLU A 168 -25.38 -18.13 -2.56
CA GLU A 168 -25.36 -16.68 -2.61
C GLU A 168 -24.12 -16.08 -1.91
N MET A 169 -23.68 -16.69 -0.79
CA MET A 169 -22.45 -16.28 -0.10
C MET A 169 -21.22 -16.48 -0.98
N TYR A 170 -21.08 -17.61 -1.65
CA TYR A 170 -19.96 -17.86 -2.57
C TYR A 170 -19.97 -16.93 -3.77
N VAL A 171 -21.15 -16.63 -4.34
CA VAL A 171 -21.29 -15.65 -5.44
C VAL A 171 -20.89 -14.25 -4.97
N ALA A 172 -21.29 -13.84 -3.78
CA ALA A 172 -20.91 -12.53 -3.21
C ALA A 172 -19.41 -12.44 -2.98
N GLN A 173 -18.81 -13.50 -2.43
CA GLN A 173 -17.37 -13.59 -2.20
C GLN A 173 -16.58 -13.61 -3.52
N ASP A 174 -17.06 -14.31 -4.55
CA ASP A 174 -16.44 -14.33 -5.89
C ASP A 174 -16.44 -12.94 -6.55
N LYS A 175 -17.53 -12.18 -6.40
CA LYS A 175 -17.62 -10.79 -6.85
C LYS A 175 -16.62 -9.90 -6.13
N GLN A 176 -16.49 -10.07 -4.80
CA GLN A 176 -15.52 -9.31 -4.00
C GLN A 176 -14.09 -9.61 -4.44
N ILE A 177 -13.72 -10.88 -4.59
CA ILE A 177 -12.40 -11.28 -5.05
C ILE A 177 -12.13 -10.76 -6.48
N SER A 178 -13.15 -10.74 -7.34
CA SER A 178 -13.02 -10.20 -8.70
C SER A 178 -12.78 -8.69 -8.71
N ALA A 179 -13.46 -7.95 -7.84
CA ALA A 179 -13.25 -6.51 -7.66
C ALA A 179 -11.83 -6.23 -7.13
N ASP A 180 -11.39 -7.01 -6.15
CA ASP A 180 -10.03 -6.92 -5.61
C ASP A 180 -8.95 -7.20 -6.66
N ILE A 181 -9.14 -8.23 -7.51
CA ILE A 181 -8.22 -8.52 -8.62
C ILE A 181 -8.14 -7.33 -9.58
N SER A 182 -9.28 -6.75 -9.94
CA SER A 182 -9.33 -5.58 -10.84
C SER A 182 -8.62 -4.38 -10.23
N MET A 183 -8.80 -4.14 -8.93
CA MET A 183 -8.14 -3.06 -8.20
C MET A 183 -6.61 -3.25 -8.19
N VAL A 184 -6.13 -4.43 -7.82
CA VAL A 184 -4.68 -4.73 -7.79
C VAL A 184 -4.08 -4.63 -9.19
N HIS A 185 -4.82 -5.02 -10.22
CA HIS A 185 -4.34 -4.89 -11.62
C HIS A 185 -4.21 -3.42 -12.02
N SER A 186 -5.21 -2.59 -11.71
CA SER A 186 -5.15 -1.15 -11.99
C SER A 186 -4.02 -0.45 -11.22
N GLU A 187 -3.84 -0.80 -9.94
CA GLU A 187 -2.71 -0.28 -9.15
C GLU A 187 -1.36 -0.68 -9.77
N LYS A 188 -1.21 -1.93 -10.20
CA LYS A 188 0.01 -2.40 -10.88
C LYS A 188 0.30 -1.58 -12.14
N GLU A 189 -0.72 -1.31 -12.97
CA GLU A 189 -0.56 -0.51 -14.20
C GLU A 189 -0.07 0.90 -13.87
N ILE A 190 -0.69 1.59 -12.91
CA ILE A 190 -0.28 2.91 -12.44
C ILE A 190 1.18 2.89 -11.95
N VAL A 191 1.50 1.94 -11.07
CA VAL A 191 2.86 1.80 -10.55
C VAL A 191 3.85 1.51 -11.67
N ASN A 192 3.50 0.67 -12.64
CA ASN A 192 4.37 0.36 -13.78
C ASN A 192 4.66 1.58 -14.67
N GLU A 193 3.72 2.50 -14.81
CA GLU A 193 3.92 3.74 -15.56
C GLU A 193 4.73 4.78 -14.79
N GLU A 194 4.52 4.87 -13.49
CA GLU A 194 5.05 5.94 -12.65
C GLU A 194 6.35 5.58 -11.91
N ILE A 195 6.72 4.29 -11.83
CA ILE A 195 7.92 3.87 -11.11
C ILE A 195 9.20 4.34 -11.80
N PHE A 196 10.10 4.94 -11.03
CA PHE A 196 11.38 5.42 -11.53
C PHE A 196 12.30 4.26 -11.93
N ARG A 197 12.78 4.28 -13.16
CA ARG A 197 13.68 3.26 -13.71
C ARG A 197 15.04 3.83 -14.09
N LEU A 198 16.01 2.92 -14.24
CA LEU A 198 17.29 3.27 -14.83
C LEU A 198 17.09 4.00 -16.18
N GLY A 199 17.60 5.19 -16.27
CA GLY A 199 17.45 6.02 -17.47
C GLY A 199 18.67 6.86 -17.79
N GLN A 200 18.77 7.19 -19.07
CA GLN A 200 19.70 8.21 -19.56
C GLN A 200 18.92 9.51 -19.72
N LEU A 201 19.37 10.55 -19.04
CA LEU A 201 18.75 11.86 -19.04
C LEU A 201 19.57 12.83 -19.91
N PRO A 202 19.11 13.18 -21.12
CA PRO A 202 19.79 14.13 -21.98
C PRO A 202 19.89 15.53 -21.37
N PRO A 203 20.79 16.40 -21.89
CA PRO A 203 20.90 17.79 -21.50
C PRO A 203 19.55 18.52 -21.55
N GLY A 204 19.25 19.33 -20.55
CA GLY A 204 18.01 20.12 -20.44
C GLY A 204 16.74 19.33 -20.26
N LYS A 205 16.81 18.02 -20.03
CA LYS A 205 15.64 17.18 -19.81
C LYS A 205 15.37 16.93 -18.32
N VAL A 206 14.12 16.57 -18.05
CA VAL A 206 13.60 16.19 -16.74
C VAL A 206 13.13 14.75 -16.81
N VAL A 207 13.36 14.01 -15.76
CA VAL A 207 12.74 12.69 -15.53
C VAL A 207 12.20 12.67 -14.11
N SER A 208 11.04 12.06 -13.92
CA SER A 208 10.41 11.85 -12.61
C SER A 208 9.88 10.44 -12.50
N GLY A 209 9.60 10.02 -11.28
CA GLY A 209 8.92 8.78 -10.97
C GLY A 209 9.05 8.37 -9.52
N TYR A 210 8.26 7.39 -9.12
CA TYR A 210 8.25 6.91 -7.74
C TYR A 210 9.43 6.00 -7.41
N VAL A 211 10.02 6.28 -6.25
CA VAL A 211 11.07 5.46 -5.64
C VAL A 211 10.55 4.90 -4.32
N TYR A 212 10.77 3.60 -4.10
CA TYR A 212 10.29 2.85 -2.96
C TYR A 212 11.44 2.49 -2.03
N PHE A 213 11.27 2.79 -0.74
CA PHE A 213 12.23 2.40 0.28
C PHE A 213 11.57 1.51 1.33
N PRO A 214 12.26 0.46 1.83
CA PRO A 214 11.71 -0.34 2.92
C PRO A 214 11.55 0.52 4.17
N LYS A 215 10.39 0.44 4.81
CA LYS A 215 10.09 1.16 6.05
C LYS A 215 10.97 0.67 7.20
N HIS A 216 11.39 1.61 8.07
CA HIS A 216 11.99 1.28 9.37
C HIS A 216 11.02 1.69 10.49
N PRO A 217 10.59 0.73 11.35
CA PRO A 217 9.51 0.99 12.31
C PRO A 217 9.90 1.93 13.45
N ASP A 218 11.18 1.94 13.83
CA ASP A 218 11.67 2.53 15.09
C ASP A 218 12.72 3.63 14.85
N THR A 219 12.54 4.43 13.81
CA THR A 219 13.41 5.58 13.57
C THR A 219 12.65 6.88 13.65
N TYR A 220 13.37 7.94 14.05
CA TYR A 220 12.86 9.32 14.04
C TYR A 220 13.35 10.10 12.83
N TYR A 221 14.53 9.75 12.30
CA TYR A 221 15.13 10.49 11.19
C TYR A 221 15.66 9.55 10.12
N TYR A 222 15.38 9.93 8.87
CA TYR A 222 15.93 9.31 7.67
C TYR A 222 16.78 10.32 6.92
N MET A 223 17.93 9.92 6.43
CA MET A 223 18.66 10.65 5.42
C MET A 223 18.64 9.84 4.13
N PHE A 224 17.81 10.28 3.17
CA PHE A 224 17.73 9.69 1.86
C PHE A 224 18.86 10.22 0.97
N CYS A 225 19.57 9.31 0.33
CA CYS A 225 20.78 9.56 -0.43
C CYS A 225 20.57 9.15 -1.89
N PHE A 226 20.77 10.10 -2.80
CA PHE A 226 20.59 9.93 -4.23
C PHE A 226 21.89 10.25 -4.95
N PRO A 227 22.73 9.23 -5.24
CA PRO A 227 23.89 9.40 -6.11
C PRO A 227 23.44 9.68 -7.53
N VAL A 228 23.87 10.80 -8.10
CA VAL A 228 23.66 11.14 -9.51
C VAL A 228 25.02 11.51 -10.09
N GLN A 229 25.60 10.61 -10.87
CA GLN A 229 27.01 10.66 -11.28
C GLN A 229 27.97 10.77 -10.07
N ASP A 230 28.84 11.77 -10.06
CA ASP A 230 29.85 11.98 -9.01
C ASP A 230 29.31 12.83 -7.84
N GLN A 231 27.99 13.05 -7.78
CA GLN A 231 27.36 13.92 -6.78
C GLN A 231 26.37 13.15 -5.94
N LEU A 232 26.32 13.47 -4.65
CA LEU A 232 25.41 12.88 -3.68
C LEU A 232 24.43 13.94 -3.16
N PHE A 233 23.14 13.75 -3.45
CA PHE A 233 22.07 14.57 -2.92
C PHE A 233 21.49 13.91 -1.68
N GLN A 234 21.39 14.65 -0.57
CA GLN A 234 20.98 14.12 0.73
C GLN A 234 19.79 14.91 1.25
N PHE A 235 18.70 14.21 1.56
CA PHE A 235 17.46 14.77 2.08
C PHE A 235 17.17 14.19 3.45
N VAL A 236 17.02 15.05 4.46
CA VAL A 236 16.68 14.61 5.81
C VAL A 236 15.19 14.75 6.04
N TYR A 237 14.57 13.67 6.49
CA TYR A 237 13.15 13.59 6.85
C TYR A 237 12.99 13.10 8.28
N ASN A 238 11.99 13.65 8.94
CA ASN A 238 11.60 13.31 10.29
C ASN A 238 10.36 12.41 10.25
N GLN A 239 10.36 11.34 11.04
CA GLN A 239 9.21 10.45 11.23
C GLN A 239 8.59 10.69 12.59
N ARG A 240 7.29 11.03 12.62
CA ARG A 240 6.50 11.21 13.84
C ARG A 240 5.27 10.30 13.84
N LYS A 241 4.92 9.79 15.02
CA LYS A 241 3.65 9.12 15.25
C LYS A 241 2.64 10.17 15.75
N VAL A 242 1.60 10.40 14.98
CA VAL A 242 0.54 11.37 15.30
C VAL A 242 -0.75 10.61 15.59
N TYR A 243 -1.44 11.01 16.67
CA TYR A 243 -2.74 10.44 17.01
C TYR A 243 -3.84 11.23 16.30
N GLN A 244 -4.60 10.57 15.46
CA GLN A 244 -5.79 11.15 14.82
C GLN A 244 -7.06 10.63 15.51
N TYR A 245 -7.96 11.54 15.89
CA TYR A 245 -9.26 11.26 16.49
C TYR A 245 -10.32 11.51 15.41
N TYR A 246 -11.19 10.54 15.15
CA TYR A 246 -12.30 10.64 14.20
C TYR A 246 -13.63 10.64 14.91
#